data_042161d92b064c81699acdc21cd2ab35
#
_entry.id   042161d92b064c81699acdc21cd2ab35
#
_cell.length_a   1.000
_cell.length_b   1.000
_cell.length_c   1.000
_cell.angle_alpha   90.00
_cell.angle_beta   90.00
_cell.angle_gamma   90.00
#
_symmetry.space_group_name_H-M   'P 1'
#
loop_
_entity.id
_entity.type
_entity.pdbx_description
1 polymer ?
#
loop_
_entity_poly.entity_id
_entity_poly.type
_entity_poly.pdbx_seq_one_letter_code
_entity_poly.pdbx_strand_id
1 'polypeptide(L)'
;MLITAVGTPGSGQTHAFRVRHGMNPHVELWRHGLVVREYLSADRVDDEIVVTAHVAPRTSSSQPPRTRKSVPDLSEDRQADEPVRPYQRIAAYAVVRSRRGLLGTECSPRTAVPGLWALPGGGLEPGESPAQAVTREVMEESGQRVRLNRIIDLQSDHWIGRSPTGVLEDFHALRIIYSATSENPTDPY
;
A
#
# COMPACT_ATOMS: atom_id res chain seq x y z
N MET A 1 2.34 6.36 9.61
CA MET A 1 2.69 4.92 9.60
C MET A 1 4.06 4.73 10.22
N LEU A 2 4.20 3.75 11.10
CA LEU A 2 5.46 3.30 11.68
C LEU A 2 5.90 2.00 10.99
N ILE A 3 7.16 1.90 10.63
CA ILE A 3 7.77 0.65 10.18
C ILE A 3 8.63 0.11 11.31
N THR A 4 8.39 -1.14 11.67
CA THR A 4 9.23 -1.89 12.61
C THR A 4 9.92 -3.02 11.85
N ALA A 5 11.20 -2.83 11.58
CA ALA A 5 12.03 -3.83 10.91
C ALA A 5 12.74 -4.67 11.98
N VAL A 6 12.44 -5.96 12.00
CA VAL A 6 13.04 -6.92 12.93
C VAL A 6 14.10 -7.71 12.17
N GLY A 7 15.30 -7.80 12.73
CA GLY A 7 16.35 -8.64 12.16
C GLY A 7 15.94 -10.12 12.13
N THR A 8 16.64 -10.92 11.33
CA THR A 8 16.45 -12.37 11.32
C THR A 8 16.65 -12.96 12.72
N PRO A 9 15.94 -14.07 13.06
CA PRO A 9 16.09 -14.71 14.36
C PRO A 9 17.56 -14.92 14.75
N GLY A 10 17.95 -14.40 15.92
CA GLY A 10 19.34 -14.42 16.42
C GLY A 10 20.17 -13.14 16.18
N SER A 11 19.72 -12.19 15.36
CA SER A 11 20.45 -10.93 15.12
C SER A 11 20.28 -9.86 16.21
N GLY A 12 19.18 -9.95 16.98
CA GLY A 12 18.83 -8.97 18.03
C GLY A 12 18.60 -7.53 17.55
N GLN A 13 18.70 -7.27 16.25
CA GLN A 13 18.56 -5.92 15.69
C GLN A 13 17.09 -5.60 15.40
N THR A 14 16.63 -4.48 15.95
CA THR A 14 15.37 -3.85 15.58
C THR A 14 15.65 -2.45 15.08
N HIS A 15 15.07 -2.12 13.93
CA HIS A 15 15.15 -0.78 13.35
C HIS A 15 13.72 -0.26 13.14
N ALA A 16 13.35 0.83 13.79
CA ALA A 16 12.02 1.41 13.70
C ALA A 16 12.12 2.87 13.22
N PHE A 17 11.24 3.25 12.30
CA PHE A 17 11.15 4.63 11.81
C PHE A 17 9.74 4.97 11.35
N ARG A 18 9.39 6.24 11.46
CA ARG A 18 8.14 6.78 10.91
C ARG A 18 8.30 7.13 9.45
N VAL A 19 7.35 6.67 8.64
CA VAL A 19 7.29 7.03 7.22
C VAL A 19 6.81 8.48 7.10
N ARG A 20 7.73 9.37 6.77
CA ARG A 20 7.43 10.77 6.47
C ARG A 20 6.81 10.91 5.09
N HIS A 21 6.14 12.04 4.82
CA HIS A 21 5.60 12.36 3.52
C HIS A 21 6.67 12.23 2.42
N GLY A 22 6.33 11.58 1.30
CA GLY A 22 7.26 11.31 0.20
C GLY A 22 8.34 10.24 0.45
N MET A 23 8.45 9.71 1.68
CA MET A 23 9.44 8.69 2.01
C MET A 23 9.01 7.30 1.53
N ASN A 24 9.83 6.64 0.73
CA ASN A 24 9.65 5.24 0.39
C ASN A 24 10.32 4.34 1.46
N PRO A 25 9.56 3.50 2.19
CA PRO A 25 10.07 2.67 3.28
C PRO A 25 11.17 1.68 2.84
N HIS A 26 11.06 1.13 1.63
CA HIS A 26 12.08 0.21 1.11
C HIS A 26 13.39 0.92 0.80
N VAL A 27 13.32 2.16 0.28
CA VAL A 27 14.51 2.98 0.02
C VAL A 27 15.19 3.34 1.33
N GLU A 28 14.41 3.62 2.38
CA GLU A 28 14.96 3.93 3.70
C GLU A 28 15.67 2.71 4.30
N LEU A 29 15.04 1.53 4.29
CA LEU A 29 15.69 0.28 4.71
C LEU A 29 16.96 -0.01 3.89
N TRP A 30 16.89 0.21 2.57
CA TRP A 30 18.04 0.04 1.69
C TRP A 30 19.23 0.94 2.05
N ARG A 31 18.98 2.21 2.43
CA ARG A 31 20.00 3.16 2.90
C ARG A 31 20.68 2.68 4.19
N HIS A 32 19.92 1.99 5.03
CA HIS A 32 20.43 1.35 6.26
C HIS A 32 21.09 -0.03 6.01
N GLY A 33 21.27 -0.42 4.74
CA GLY A 33 21.88 -1.71 4.39
C GLY A 33 20.96 -2.91 4.61
N LEU A 34 19.64 -2.69 4.67
CA LEU A 34 18.63 -3.70 4.96
C LEU A 34 17.73 -3.95 3.75
N VAL A 35 17.21 -5.18 3.64
CA VAL A 35 16.17 -5.58 2.69
C VAL A 35 15.08 -6.35 3.40
N VAL A 36 13.82 -6.10 3.03
CA VAL A 36 12.67 -6.86 3.54
C VAL A 36 12.72 -8.29 3.01
N ARG A 37 12.51 -9.25 3.88
CA ARG A 37 12.37 -10.68 3.57
C ARG A 37 10.93 -11.13 3.65
N GLU A 38 10.22 -10.66 4.66
CA GLU A 38 8.85 -11.04 4.92
C GLU A 38 8.15 -9.95 5.72
N TYR A 39 6.89 -9.69 5.41
CA TYR A 39 6.01 -8.88 6.25
C TYR A 39 5.31 -9.78 7.27
N LEU A 40 5.38 -9.40 8.53
CA LEU A 40 4.81 -10.17 9.64
C LEU A 40 3.39 -9.72 9.96
N SER A 41 3.21 -8.40 10.08
CA SER A 41 1.92 -7.82 10.41
C SER A 41 1.78 -6.38 9.90
N ALA A 42 0.54 -5.92 9.84
CA ALA A 42 0.17 -4.52 9.70
C ALA A 42 -1.05 -4.27 10.58
N ASP A 43 -0.81 -3.63 11.70
CA ASP A 43 -1.79 -3.45 12.75
C ASP A 43 -2.06 -1.97 13.01
N ARG A 44 -3.24 -1.68 13.55
CA ARG A 44 -3.53 -0.40 14.16
C ARG A 44 -3.16 -0.46 15.63
N VAL A 45 -2.24 0.39 16.02
CA VAL A 45 -1.84 0.59 17.42
C VAL A 45 -2.13 2.05 17.75
N ASP A 46 -3.08 2.28 18.61
CA ASP A 46 -3.66 3.61 18.88
C ASP A 46 -4.12 4.27 17.56
N ASP A 47 -3.59 5.45 17.24
CA ASP A 47 -3.89 6.19 16.01
C ASP A 47 -2.87 5.96 14.87
N GLU A 48 -1.98 4.99 15.03
CA GLU A 48 -0.92 4.74 14.05
C GLU A 48 -1.04 3.35 13.43
N ILE A 49 -0.77 3.25 12.13
CA ILE A 49 -0.60 1.95 11.46
C ILE A 49 0.87 1.54 11.61
N VAL A 50 1.07 0.39 12.23
CA VAL A 50 2.39 -0.22 12.46
C VAL A 50 2.55 -1.41 11.53
N VAL A 51 3.55 -1.35 10.66
CA VAL A 51 3.92 -2.49 9.79
C VAL A 51 5.20 -3.11 10.32
N THR A 52 5.14 -4.39 10.63
CA THR A 52 6.29 -5.16 11.11
C THR A 52 6.79 -6.09 10.02
N ALA A 53 8.09 -6.10 9.79
CA ALA A 53 8.73 -6.92 8.77
C ALA A 53 10.03 -7.55 9.25
N HIS A 54 10.30 -8.78 8.86
CA HIS A 54 11.64 -9.36 8.92
C HIS A 54 12.53 -8.74 7.86
N VAL A 55 13.72 -8.32 8.26
CA VAL A 55 14.73 -7.77 7.38
C VAL A 55 16.03 -8.56 7.47
N ALA A 56 16.84 -8.49 6.42
CA ALA A 56 18.18 -9.06 6.39
C ALA A 56 19.18 -8.03 5.87
N PRO A 57 20.46 -8.18 6.18
CA PRO A 57 21.50 -7.37 5.58
C PRO A 57 21.47 -7.45 4.05
N ARG A 58 21.65 -6.32 3.41
CA ARG A 58 21.80 -6.21 1.95
C ARG A 58 23.11 -6.88 1.53
N THR A 59 23.05 -7.68 0.49
CA THR A 59 24.20 -8.33 -0.14
C THR A 59 24.50 -7.71 -1.50
N SER A 60 25.63 -8.07 -2.11
CA SER A 60 25.98 -7.64 -3.48
C SER A 60 24.96 -8.09 -4.55
N SER A 61 24.23 -9.17 -4.29
CA SER A 61 23.16 -9.66 -5.17
C SER A 61 21.79 -9.05 -4.89
N SER A 62 21.64 -8.23 -3.83
CA SER A 62 20.36 -7.57 -3.53
C SER A 62 20.02 -6.55 -4.61
N GLN A 63 18.76 -6.54 -5.05
CA GLN A 63 18.26 -5.57 -6.02
C GLN A 63 17.80 -4.30 -5.30
N PRO A 64 18.10 -3.11 -5.83
CA PRO A 64 17.58 -1.86 -5.27
C PRO A 64 16.06 -1.82 -5.34
N PRO A 65 15.40 -1.15 -4.39
CA PRO A 65 13.95 -0.98 -4.42
C PRO A 65 13.50 -0.32 -5.72
N ARG A 66 12.45 -0.85 -6.31
CA ARG A 66 11.84 -0.22 -7.49
C ARG A 66 11.00 0.96 -7.04
N THR A 67 11.34 2.15 -7.53
CA THR A 67 10.47 3.32 -7.44
C THR A 67 9.58 3.33 -8.68
N ARG A 68 8.27 3.09 -8.50
CA ARG A 68 7.31 3.20 -9.60
C ARG A 68 6.88 4.67 -9.74
N LYS A 69 6.95 5.21 -10.94
CA LYS A 69 6.11 6.34 -11.35
C LYS A 69 4.87 5.75 -12.01
N SER A 70 3.82 5.53 -11.24
CA SER A 70 2.57 4.91 -11.74
C SER A 70 1.57 5.93 -12.27
N VAL A 71 1.80 7.22 -12.04
CA VAL A 71 0.90 8.32 -12.42
C VAL A 71 1.75 9.44 -13.00
N PRO A 72 1.26 10.19 -14.03
CA PRO A 72 1.92 11.40 -14.50
C PRO A 72 2.14 12.38 -13.35
N ASP A 73 3.35 12.88 -13.24
CA ASP A 73 3.73 13.91 -12.27
C ASP A 73 3.50 15.30 -12.92
N LEU A 74 2.58 16.05 -12.38
CA LEU A 74 2.22 17.39 -12.87
C LEU A 74 3.05 18.52 -12.23
N SER A 75 4.17 18.19 -11.58
CA SER A 75 5.05 19.18 -10.95
C SER A 75 5.56 20.24 -11.93
N GLU A 76 5.73 19.88 -13.21
CA GLU A 76 6.18 20.77 -14.28
C GLU A 76 5.05 21.62 -14.90
N ASP A 77 3.78 21.14 -14.79
CA ASP A 77 2.60 21.80 -15.38
C ASP A 77 1.89 22.77 -14.43
N ARG A 78 2.41 22.95 -13.21
CA ARG A 78 1.81 23.84 -12.21
C ARG A 78 2.14 25.29 -12.50
N GLN A 79 1.22 26.21 -12.17
CA GLN A 79 1.52 27.64 -12.11
C GLN A 79 2.46 27.92 -10.92
N ALA A 80 3.37 28.89 -11.07
CA ALA A 80 4.44 29.15 -10.09
C ALA A 80 3.92 29.40 -8.66
N ASP A 81 2.75 30.01 -8.53
CA ASP A 81 2.14 30.41 -7.24
C ASP A 81 0.97 29.50 -6.82
N GLU A 82 0.72 28.39 -7.53
CA GLU A 82 -0.36 27.47 -7.18
C GLU A 82 0.00 26.67 -5.92
N PRO A 83 -0.81 26.75 -4.83
CA PRO A 83 -0.51 26.05 -3.61
C PRO A 83 -0.67 24.55 -3.80
N VAL A 84 0.35 23.78 -3.42
CA VAL A 84 0.33 22.31 -3.43
C VAL A 84 0.02 21.82 -2.03
N ARG A 85 -1.03 20.99 -1.90
CA ARG A 85 -1.46 20.46 -0.62
C ARG A 85 -0.84 19.09 -0.36
N PRO A 86 -0.01 18.89 0.68
CA PRO A 86 0.51 17.57 1.01
C PRO A 86 -0.64 16.67 1.50
N TYR A 87 -0.75 15.49 0.88
CA TYR A 87 -1.77 14.50 1.23
C TYR A 87 -1.17 13.09 1.24
N GLN A 88 -1.10 12.47 2.42
CA GLN A 88 -0.65 11.10 2.58
C GLN A 88 -1.85 10.18 2.85
N ARG A 89 -1.98 9.11 2.05
CA ARG A 89 -3.05 8.13 2.21
C ARG A 89 -2.47 6.74 2.44
N ILE A 90 -2.98 6.06 3.46
CA ILE A 90 -2.76 4.63 3.67
C ILE A 90 -3.95 3.88 3.10
N ALA A 91 -3.67 2.83 2.34
CA ALA A 91 -4.67 1.98 1.72
C ALA A 91 -4.28 0.50 1.85
N ALA A 92 -5.27 -0.39 1.77
CA ALA A 92 -5.05 -1.82 1.80
C ALA A 92 -5.75 -2.48 0.60
N TYR A 93 -5.04 -3.38 -0.08
CA TYR A 93 -5.51 -4.09 -1.27
C TYR A 93 -5.26 -5.59 -1.12
N ALA A 94 -5.97 -6.41 -1.90
CA ALA A 94 -5.78 -7.85 -1.86
C ALA A 94 -5.61 -8.48 -3.25
N VAL A 95 -4.63 -9.36 -3.37
CA VAL A 95 -4.56 -10.35 -4.45
C VAL A 95 -5.41 -11.54 -4.02
N VAL A 96 -6.68 -11.54 -4.43
CA VAL A 96 -7.65 -12.56 -4.05
C VAL A 96 -7.65 -13.69 -5.08
N ARG A 97 -7.41 -14.90 -4.61
CA ARG A 97 -7.46 -16.13 -5.43
C ARG A 97 -8.65 -16.99 -5.07
N SER A 98 -9.23 -17.62 -6.07
CA SER A 98 -10.30 -18.60 -5.94
C SER A 98 -10.18 -19.69 -7.01
N ARG A 99 -11.06 -20.70 -7.00
CA ARG A 99 -11.19 -21.67 -8.09
C ARG A 99 -11.58 -21.04 -9.44
N ARG A 100 -12.08 -19.80 -9.45
CA ARG A 100 -12.46 -19.02 -10.64
C ARG A 100 -11.30 -18.17 -11.18
N GLY A 101 -10.16 -18.10 -10.49
CA GLY A 101 -9.00 -17.30 -10.87
C GLY A 101 -8.73 -16.16 -9.89
N LEU A 102 -8.26 -15.03 -10.41
CA LEU A 102 -8.00 -13.81 -9.66
C LEU A 102 -9.22 -12.89 -9.69
N LEU A 103 -9.53 -12.29 -8.54
CA LEU A 103 -10.53 -11.24 -8.44
C LEU A 103 -9.90 -9.90 -8.83
N GLY A 104 -10.54 -9.21 -9.76
CA GLY A 104 -10.30 -7.81 -10.07
C GLY A 104 -11.59 -7.02 -9.93
N THR A 105 -11.48 -5.73 -9.73
CA THR A 105 -12.59 -4.77 -9.71
C THR A 105 -12.37 -3.72 -10.78
N GLU A 106 -13.43 -3.30 -11.46
CA GLU A 106 -13.37 -2.23 -12.44
C GLU A 106 -13.40 -0.87 -11.75
N CYS A 107 -12.44 -0.01 -12.07
CA CYS A 107 -12.38 1.33 -11.53
C CYS A 107 -13.59 2.15 -11.97
N SER A 108 -14.35 2.69 -11.03
CA SER A 108 -15.55 3.48 -11.28
C SER A 108 -15.24 4.76 -12.07
N PRO A 109 -16.27 5.38 -12.72
CA PRO A 109 -16.11 6.67 -13.39
C PRO A 109 -15.61 7.82 -12.51
N ARG A 110 -15.62 7.64 -11.19
CA ARG A 110 -15.16 8.66 -10.21
C ARG A 110 -13.66 8.54 -9.88
N THR A 111 -12.98 7.53 -10.42
CA THR A 111 -11.54 7.34 -10.21
C THR A 111 -10.74 8.09 -11.28
N ALA A 112 -9.44 8.26 -11.05
CA ALA A 112 -8.54 8.86 -12.03
C ALA A 112 -8.34 7.99 -13.29
N VAL A 113 -8.75 6.71 -13.25
CA VAL A 113 -8.52 5.70 -14.30
C VAL A 113 -9.79 4.86 -14.54
N PRO A 114 -10.91 5.46 -15.00
CA PRO A 114 -12.16 4.76 -15.21
C PRO A 114 -12.02 3.58 -16.18
N GLY A 115 -12.71 2.47 -15.89
CA GLY A 115 -12.74 1.29 -16.76
C GLY A 115 -11.47 0.42 -16.71
N LEU A 116 -10.44 0.81 -15.97
CA LEU A 116 -9.29 -0.06 -15.74
C LEU A 116 -9.59 -1.06 -14.61
N TRP A 117 -9.02 -2.24 -14.75
CA TRP A 117 -9.10 -3.29 -13.73
C TRP A 117 -7.99 -3.12 -12.70
N ALA A 118 -8.35 -3.20 -11.43
CA ALA A 118 -7.46 -3.07 -10.30
C ALA A 118 -7.62 -4.22 -9.30
N LEU A 119 -6.70 -4.34 -8.37
CA LEU A 119 -6.91 -5.16 -7.19
C LEU A 119 -8.02 -4.55 -6.33
N PRO A 120 -8.94 -5.36 -5.78
CA PRO A 120 -9.93 -4.87 -4.83
C PRO A 120 -9.24 -4.32 -3.59
N GLY A 121 -9.77 -3.20 -3.08
CA GLY A 121 -9.23 -2.53 -1.92
C GLY A 121 -9.31 -1.01 -2.02
N GLY A 122 -9.04 -0.34 -0.92
CA GLY A 122 -9.13 1.11 -0.82
C GLY A 122 -8.48 1.70 0.43
N GLY A 123 -8.84 2.93 0.73
CA GLY A 123 -8.33 3.66 1.88
C GLY A 123 -8.87 3.14 3.20
N LEU A 124 -8.07 3.28 4.25
CA LEU A 124 -8.51 2.99 5.61
C LEU A 124 -9.50 4.07 6.08
N GLU A 125 -10.58 3.66 6.71
CA GLU A 125 -11.46 4.54 7.46
C GLU A 125 -10.91 4.82 8.87
N PRO A 126 -11.39 5.90 9.53
CA PRO A 126 -11.00 6.18 10.92
C PRO A 126 -11.25 4.99 11.83
N GLY A 127 -10.21 4.55 12.54
CA GLY A 127 -10.30 3.42 13.47
C GLY A 127 -10.05 2.04 12.84
N GLU A 128 -10.01 1.91 11.51
CA GLU A 128 -9.76 0.62 10.87
C GLU A 128 -8.29 0.20 10.92
N SER A 129 -8.06 -1.09 11.11
CA SER A 129 -6.79 -1.73 10.75
C SER A 129 -6.75 -2.01 9.23
N PRO A 130 -5.55 -2.21 8.64
CA PRO A 130 -5.45 -2.56 7.21
C PRO A 130 -6.20 -3.85 6.83
N ALA A 131 -6.23 -4.84 7.73
CA ALA A 131 -6.97 -6.08 7.52
C ALA A 131 -8.49 -5.86 7.48
N GLN A 132 -9.01 -4.98 8.35
CA GLN A 132 -10.44 -4.62 8.34
C GLN A 132 -10.79 -3.86 7.06
N ALA A 133 -9.99 -2.84 6.71
CA ALA A 133 -10.21 -2.03 5.51
C ALA A 133 -10.27 -2.91 4.24
N VAL A 134 -9.27 -3.75 4.00
CA VAL A 134 -9.24 -4.59 2.79
C VAL A 134 -10.40 -5.60 2.75
N THR A 135 -10.81 -6.13 3.90
CA THR A 135 -11.95 -7.08 3.97
C THR A 135 -13.26 -6.38 3.66
N ARG A 136 -13.48 -5.16 4.18
CA ARG A 136 -14.63 -4.32 3.87
C ARG A 136 -14.68 -3.97 2.40
N GLU A 137 -13.59 -3.43 1.85
CA GLU A 137 -13.50 -3.00 0.44
C GLU A 137 -13.75 -4.16 -0.53
N VAL A 138 -13.15 -5.35 -0.30
CA VAL A 138 -13.41 -6.53 -1.13
C VAL A 138 -14.89 -6.90 -1.10
N MET A 139 -15.54 -6.83 0.07
CA MET A 139 -16.98 -7.10 0.18
C MET A 139 -17.80 -6.04 -0.56
N GLU A 140 -17.49 -4.75 -0.39
CA GLU A 140 -18.23 -3.63 -1.01
C GLU A 140 -18.09 -3.62 -2.52
N GLU A 141 -16.90 -3.85 -3.05
CA GLU A 141 -16.61 -3.80 -4.48
C GLU A 141 -17.02 -5.05 -5.25
N SER A 142 -17.09 -6.21 -4.60
CA SER A 142 -17.28 -7.49 -5.30
C SER A 142 -18.27 -8.45 -4.66
N GLY A 143 -18.81 -8.15 -3.47
CA GLY A 143 -19.66 -9.08 -2.72
C GLY A 143 -18.95 -10.34 -2.23
N GLN A 144 -17.64 -10.41 -2.36
CA GLN A 144 -16.90 -11.62 -2.02
C GLN A 144 -16.44 -11.61 -0.56
N ARG A 145 -16.59 -12.74 0.12
CA ARG A 145 -15.97 -12.98 1.42
C ARG A 145 -14.60 -13.60 1.22
N VAL A 146 -13.61 -13.06 1.93
CA VAL A 146 -12.22 -13.50 1.80
C VAL A 146 -11.60 -13.81 3.15
N ARG A 147 -10.68 -14.76 3.13
CA ARG A 147 -9.73 -15.01 4.22
C ARG A 147 -8.37 -14.44 3.82
N LEU A 148 -7.88 -13.50 4.61
CA LEU A 148 -6.53 -12.97 4.43
C LEU A 148 -5.50 -14.03 4.83
N ASN A 149 -4.47 -14.19 4.02
CA ASN A 149 -3.41 -15.16 4.27
C ASN A 149 -2.18 -14.50 4.89
N ARG A 150 -1.58 -13.52 4.17
CA ARG A 150 -0.40 -12.78 4.61
C ARG A 150 -0.27 -11.46 3.85
N ILE A 151 0.54 -10.57 4.37
CA ILE A 151 1.00 -9.40 3.62
C ILE A 151 2.09 -9.85 2.64
N ILE A 152 1.99 -9.41 1.39
CA ILE A 152 2.93 -9.80 0.33
C ILE A 152 3.75 -8.63 -0.18
N ASP A 153 3.28 -7.40 0.04
CA ASP A 153 4.00 -6.21 -0.42
C ASP A 153 3.58 -4.95 0.37
N LEU A 154 4.46 -3.95 0.39
CA LEU A 154 4.18 -2.59 0.82
C LEU A 154 4.64 -1.64 -0.30
N GLN A 155 3.71 -1.01 -0.98
CA GLN A 155 4.01 -0.08 -2.07
C GLN A 155 3.99 1.36 -1.58
N SER A 156 4.87 2.17 -2.14
CA SER A 156 4.95 3.60 -1.86
C SER A 156 5.12 4.34 -3.18
N ASP A 157 4.14 5.16 -3.52
CA ASP A 157 4.15 6.02 -4.70
C ASP A 157 3.98 7.49 -4.26
N HIS A 158 4.74 8.37 -4.85
CA HIS A 158 4.71 9.80 -4.55
C HIS A 158 4.73 10.61 -5.85
N TRP A 159 3.77 11.52 -6.00
CA TRP A 159 3.66 12.39 -7.18
C TRP A 159 2.87 13.68 -6.87
N ILE A 160 3.03 14.69 -7.70
CA ILE A 160 2.16 15.87 -7.70
C ILE A 160 1.08 15.67 -8.76
N GLY A 161 -0.19 15.83 -8.37
CA GLY A 161 -1.33 15.61 -9.27
C GLY A 161 -2.59 16.31 -8.78
N ARG A 162 -3.62 16.31 -9.64
CA ARG A 162 -4.93 16.86 -9.26
C ARG A 162 -5.83 15.81 -8.69
N SER A 163 -6.44 16.13 -7.55
CA SER A 163 -7.53 15.32 -6.98
C SER A 163 -8.76 15.35 -7.91
N PRO A 164 -9.73 14.45 -7.73
CA PRO A 164 -11.00 14.50 -8.47
C PRO A 164 -11.76 15.82 -8.34
N THR A 165 -11.48 16.60 -7.29
CA THR A 165 -12.06 17.93 -7.07
C THR A 165 -11.24 19.07 -7.67
N GLY A 166 -10.14 18.74 -8.39
CA GLY A 166 -9.27 19.73 -9.06
C GLY A 166 -8.18 20.34 -8.18
N VAL A 167 -8.13 20.01 -6.89
CA VAL A 167 -7.09 20.52 -5.97
C VAL A 167 -5.75 19.89 -6.34
N LEU A 168 -4.71 20.72 -6.46
CA LEU A 168 -3.35 20.24 -6.68
C LEU A 168 -2.79 19.69 -5.38
N GLU A 169 -2.44 18.41 -5.42
CA GLU A 169 -1.96 17.65 -4.25
C GLU A 169 -0.56 17.11 -4.49
N ASP A 170 0.27 17.23 -3.47
CA ASP A 170 1.51 16.48 -3.30
C ASP A 170 1.12 15.14 -2.63
N PHE A 171 0.80 14.14 -3.47
CA PHE A 171 0.13 12.92 -3.04
C PHE A 171 1.14 11.81 -2.75
N HIS A 172 1.08 11.26 -1.54
CA HIS A 172 1.87 10.11 -1.13
C HIS A 172 0.97 8.93 -0.76
N ALA A 173 0.93 7.92 -1.62
CA ALA A 173 0.18 6.69 -1.39
C ALA A 173 1.06 5.61 -0.77
N LEU A 174 0.60 5.05 0.35
CA LEU A 174 1.17 3.87 0.99
C LEU A 174 0.13 2.75 0.90
N ARG A 175 0.46 1.65 0.18
CA ARG A 175 -0.47 0.54 -0.06
C ARG A 175 0.06 -0.74 0.53
N ILE A 176 -0.70 -1.33 1.45
CA ILE A 176 -0.42 -2.62 2.06
C ILE A 176 -1.15 -3.68 1.23
N ILE A 177 -0.41 -4.61 0.64
CA ILE A 177 -0.97 -5.62 -0.26
C ILE A 177 -1.01 -6.96 0.46
N TYR A 178 -2.22 -7.51 0.57
CA TYR A 178 -2.46 -8.84 1.11
C TYR A 178 -2.58 -9.88 0.01
N SER A 179 -2.18 -11.11 0.30
CA SER A 179 -2.73 -12.26 -0.41
C SER A 179 -3.96 -12.76 0.34
N ALA A 180 -5.00 -13.13 -0.40
CA ALA A 180 -6.25 -13.59 0.16
C ALA A 180 -6.85 -14.73 -0.67
N THR A 181 -7.76 -15.48 -0.06
CA THR A 181 -8.48 -16.59 -0.68
C THR A 181 -9.98 -16.39 -0.51
N SER A 182 -10.76 -16.52 -1.59
CA SER A 182 -12.21 -16.72 -1.54
C SER A 182 -12.50 -18.21 -1.74
N GLU A 183 -12.98 -18.87 -0.70
CA GLU A 183 -13.25 -20.32 -0.73
C GLU A 183 -14.57 -20.62 -1.45
N ASN A 184 -15.56 -19.75 -1.30
CA ASN A 184 -16.89 -19.87 -1.90
C ASN A 184 -17.21 -18.64 -2.77
N PRO A 185 -16.56 -18.49 -3.94
CA PRO A 185 -16.77 -17.36 -4.79
C PRO A 185 -18.20 -17.36 -5.34
N THR A 186 -18.91 -16.27 -5.13
CA THR A 186 -20.24 -16.00 -5.70
C THR A 186 -20.10 -15.39 -7.10
N ASP A 187 -21.21 -15.28 -7.83
CA ASP A 187 -21.22 -14.49 -9.06
C ASP A 187 -21.02 -13.01 -8.74
N PRO A 188 -20.33 -12.25 -9.61
CA PRO A 188 -20.23 -10.80 -9.46
C PRO A 188 -21.64 -10.19 -9.57
N TYR A 189 -21.81 -9.04 -8.94
CA TYR A 189 -23.08 -8.26 -9.04
C TYR A 189 -23.26 -7.73 -10.46
#